data_10dd6750058fe8426f21b6972fce3584
#
_entry.id   10dd6750058fe8426f21b6972fce3584
#
_cell.length_a   1.000
_cell.length_b   1.000
_cell.length_c   1.000
_cell.angle_alpha   90.00
_cell.angle_beta   90.00
_cell.angle_gamma   90.00
#
_symmetry.space_group_name_H-M   'P 1'
#
loop_
_entity.id
_entity.type
_entity.pdbx_description
1 polymer ?
#
loop_
_entity_poly.entity_id
_entity_poly.type
_entity_poly.pdbx_seq_one_letter_code
_entity_poly.pdbx_strand_id
1 'polypeptide(L)'
;MLKGKCVVLGVTGSIAAYKIAYLASALVKQHADVHVIMTENATNFINPITFETLTSNKCLVDTFDRNFQFNVEHVALAKRADIFMVAPASANVIGKMANGIADDMLTTTILAAKCPKYVSPAMNTNMFENPIVQDNIKKLGDYGFHIIDPASGYLACGDTGAGKMPEPETLFSYIMKDLACEKDMVGKKVMVTAGPTQEKIDPVRYITNHSTGKMGYAIAENCMRRGAEVTLITGPVAITPPPVVKPVPVDSPADMAAAVKETAEQQDIIIKAAAVADYRPDHPVDEKVKKKDGNATLMMERTEDILSYLGAHKKPGQFLCGFSMETEHMLENSRAKLAKKNADMIVANNLKVAGAGFGTDTNVVTLITADDCRELEIMSKADVASAIVSEILKKMC
;
A
#
# COMPACT_ATOMS: atom_id res chain seq x y z
N MET A 1 -14.03 -2.95 -9.21
CA MET A 1 -13.66 -3.46 -7.86
C MET A 1 -14.67 -3.04 -6.79
N LEU A 2 -15.23 -1.84 -6.85
CA LEU A 2 -16.12 -1.28 -5.79
C LEU A 2 -17.62 -1.31 -6.15
N LYS A 3 -18.05 -2.17 -7.06
CA LYS A 3 -19.47 -2.27 -7.45
C LYS A 3 -20.35 -2.62 -6.24
N GLY A 4 -21.38 -1.81 -5.99
CA GLY A 4 -22.29 -1.96 -4.85
C GLY A 4 -21.77 -1.39 -3.53
N LYS A 5 -20.58 -0.76 -3.52
CA LYS A 5 -20.02 -0.07 -2.35
C LYS A 5 -20.36 1.41 -2.37
N CYS A 6 -20.85 1.91 -1.24
CA CYS A 6 -21.19 3.31 -1.03
C CYS A 6 -20.04 4.03 -0.30
N VAL A 7 -19.45 5.03 -0.96
CA VAL A 7 -18.37 5.87 -0.42
C VAL A 7 -18.91 7.27 -0.17
N VAL A 8 -18.81 7.75 1.06
CA VAL A 8 -19.18 9.13 1.41
C VAL A 8 -17.94 9.97 1.59
N LEU A 9 -17.83 11.06 0.84
CA LEU A 9 -16.75 12.02 0.91
C LEU A 9 -17.26 13.31 1.56
N GLY A 10 -16.70 13.67 2.70
CA GLY A 10 -16.94 14.94 3.38
C GLY A 10 -15.89 15.97 2.97
N VAL A 11 -16.30 17.07 2.35
CA VAL A 11 -15.41 18.12 1.85
C VAL A 11 -15.57 19.38 2.69
N THR A 12 -14.49 19.90 3.26
CA THR A 12 -14.51 21.06 4.12
C THR A 12 -13.76 22.26 3.53
N GLY A 13 -13.88 23.43 4.16
CA GLY A 13 -13.32 24.70 3.69
C GLY A 13 -11.80 24.73 3.70
N SER A 14 -11.19 24.24 2.65
CA SER A 14 -9.75 24.26 2.41
C SER A 14 -9.47 24.35 0.91
N ILE A 15 -8.39 25.02 0.54
CA ILE A 15 -7.92 25.06 -0.85
C ILE A 15 -7.73 23.66 -1.44
N ALA A 16 -7.39 22.66 -0.62
CA ALA A 16 -7.21 21.27 -1.06
C ALA A 16 -8.52 20.59 -1.53
N ALA A 17 -9.69 21.21 -1.40
CA ALA A 17 -10.99 20.68 -1.82
C ALA A 17 -11.00 20.27 -3.32
N TYR A 18 -10.28 21.00 -4.19
CA TYR A 18 -10.21 20.67 -5.63
C TYR A 18 -9.64 19.25 -5.89
N LYS A 19 -8.75 18.78 -5.02
CA LYS A 19 -8.15 17.43 -5.15
C LYS A 19 -9.17 16.32 -4.99
N ILE A 20 -10.26 16.57 -4.25
CA ILE A 20 -11.29 15.56 -4.00
C ILE A 20 -12.12 15.27 -5.25
N ALA A 21 -12.17 16.18 -6.22
CA ALA A 21 -12.76 15.90 -7.52
C ALA A 21 -12.02 14.76 -8.26
N TYR A 22 -10.69 14.71 -8.17
CA TYR A 22 -9.89 13.61 -8.71
C TYR A 22 -10.16 12.28 -7.98
N LEU A 23 -10.25 12.33 -6.63
CA LEU A 23 -10.59 11.16 -5.83
C LEU A 23 -11.99 10.62 -6.18
N ALA A 24 -12.99 11.50 -6.25
CA ALA A 24 -14.35 11.14 -6.63
C ALA A 24 -14.39 10.47 -8.01
N SER A 25 -13.73 11.08 -9.01
CA SER A 25 -13.62 10.50 -10.35
C SER A 25 -12.94 9.12 -10.37
N ALA A 26 -11.87 8.95 -9.58
CA ALA A 26 -11.16 7.67 -9.47
C ALA A 26 -12.05 6.57 -8.86
N LEU A 27 -12.84 6.89 -7.83
CA LEU A 27 -13.77 5.97 -7.19
C LEU A 27 -14.93 5.58 -8.10
N VAL A 28 -15.50 6.53 -8.84
CA VAL A 28 -16.55 6.26 -9.85
C VAL A 28 -16.03 5.32 -10.95
N LYS A 29 -14.79 5.50 -11.42
CA LYS A 29 -14.15 4.56 -12.36
C LYS A 29 -14.00 3.14 -11.81
N GLN A 30 -13.98 2.97 -10.49
CA GLN A 30 -14.03 1.66 -9.84
C GLN A 30 -15.44 1.15 -9.58
N HIS A 31 -16.45 1.84 -10.11
CA HIS A 31 -17.88 1.52 -9.96
C HIS A 31 -18.42 1.67 -8.52
N ALA A 32 -17.80 2.53 -7.70
CA ALA A 32 -18.34 2.91 -6.40
C ALA A 32 -19.56 3.83 -6.57
N ASP A 33 -20.52 3.71 -5.66
CA ASP A 33 -21.58 4.70 -5.47
C ASP A 33 -21.05 5.82 -4.57
N VAL A 34 -20.66 6.96 -5.17
CA VAL A 34 -19.97 8.04 -4.49
C VAL A 34 -20.92 9.17 -4.15
N HIS A 35 -21.02 9.49 -2.87
CA HIS A 35 -21.80 10.63 -2.35
C HIS A 35 -20.89 11.67 -1.75
N VAL A 36 -21.16 12.94 -2.03
CA VAL A 36 -20.35 14.06 -1.51
C VAL A 36 -21.21 14.95 -0.63
N ILE A 37 -20.70 15.24 0.56
CA ILE A 37 -21.27 16.21 1.48
C ILE A 37 -20.25 17.35 1.62
N MET A 38 -20.67 18.57 1.41
CA MET A 38 -19.82 19.74 1.55
C MET A 38 -20.28 20.60 2.73
N THR A 39 -19.33 21.15 3.48
CA THR A 39 -19.67 22.27 4.36
C THR A 39 -19.92 23.54 3.53
N GLU A 40 -20.69 24.47 4.06
CA GLU A 40 -20.92 25.77 3.41
C GLU A 40 -19.59 26.46 3.02
N ASN A 41 -18.61 26.43 3.91
CA ASN A 41 -17.29 27.00 3.64
C ASN A 41 -16.53 26.29 2.49
N ALA A 42 -16.81 25.03 2.21
CA ALA A 42 -16.19 24.32 1.10
C ALA A 42 -16.66 24.85 -0.26
N THR A 43 -17.89 25.36 -0.35
CA THR A 43 -18.47 25.87 -1.59
C THR A 43 -17.73 27.14 -2.10
N ASN A 44 -16.97 27.81 -1.24
CA ASN A 44 -16.09 28.92 -1.65
C ASN A 44 -14.84 28.48 -2.41
N PHE A 45 -14.46 27.20 -2.33
CA PHE A 45 -13.25 26.65 -2.98
C PHE A 45 -13.57 25.79 -4.20
N ILE A 46 -14.73 25.13 -4.21
CA ILE A 46 -15.18 24.28 -5.31
C ILE A 46 -16.72 24.28 -5.34
N ASN A 47 -17.29 24.34 -6.55
CA ASN A 47 -18.74 24.36 -6.69
C ASN A 47 -19.33 22.93 -6.55
N PRO A 48 -20.46 22.73 -5.82
CA PRO A 48 -21.17 21.45 -5.71
C PRO A 48 -21.44 20.76 -7.04
N ILE A 49 -21.76 21.49 -8.10
CA ILE A 49 -22.03 20.96 -9.46
C ILE A 49 -20.84 20.13 -10.00
N THR A 50 -19.62 20.41 -9.57
CA THR A 50 -18.44 19.62 -9.96
C THR A 50 -18.59 18.17 -9.50
N PHE A 51 -19.01 17.97 -8.26
CA PHE A 51 -19.19 16.64 -7.69
C PHE A 51 -20.44 15.95 -8.24
N GLU A 52 -21.52 16.68 -8.44
CA GLU A 52 -22.76 16.17 -9.05
C GLU A 52 -22.51 15.63 -10.46
N THR A 53 -21.74 16.38 -11.26
CA THR A 53 -21.35 15.96 -12.61
C THR A 53 -20.49 14.71 -12.61
N LEU A 54 -19.57 14.58 -11.65
CA LEU A 54 -18.65 13.44 -11.57
C LEU A 54 -19.31 12.17 -11.03
N THR A 55 -20.22 12.31 -10.06
CA THR A 55 -20.76 11.17 -9.31
C THR A 55 -22.15 10.77 -9.77
N SER A 56 -22.85 11.63 -10.53
CA SER A 56 -24.27 11.50 -10.86
C SER A 56 -25.19 11.45 -9.63
N ASN A 57 -24.69 11.91 -8.48
CA ASN A 57 -25.43 12.04 -7.23
C ASN A 57 -25.50 13.52 -6.83
N LYS A 58 -26.58 13.91 -6.16
CA LYS A 58 -26.70 15.25 -5.58
C LYS A 58 -25.60 15.48 -4.55
N CYS A 59 -24.94 16.63 -4.62
CA CYS A 59 -24.00 17.07 -3.59
C CYS A 59 -24.78 17.74 -2.45
N LEU A 60 -24.62 17.20 -1.24
CA LEU A 60 -25.38 17.66 -0.08
C LEU A 60 -24.62 18.79 0.63
N VAL A 61 -25.25 19.92 0.84
CA VAL A 61 -24.69 21.08 1.54
C VAL A 61 -25.56 21.48 2.72
N ASP A 62 -26.87 21.66 2.49
CA ASP A 62 -27.82 22.10 3.52
C ASP A 62 -28.54 20.88 4.14
N THR A 63 -28.61 20.88 5.47
CA THR A 63 -29.34 19.85 6.24
C THR A 63 -30.84 19.94 6.04
N PHE A 64 -31.37 21.12 5.73
CA PHE A 64 -32.81 21.42 5.65
C PHE A 64 -33.26 21.80 4.23
N ASP A 65 -32.56 21.33 3.19
CA ASP A 65 -32.99 21.51 1.80
C ASP A 65 -34.37 20.89 1.60
N ARG A 66 -35.34 21.73 1.20
CA ARG A 66 -36.75 21.34 1.03
C ARG A 66 -37.06 20.58 -0.25
N ASN A 67 -36.09 20.46 -1.15
CA ASN A 67 -36.21 19.72 -2.42
C ASN A 67 -35.86 18.24 -2.28
N PHE A 68 -36.26 17.59 -1.18
CA PHE A 68 -35.91 16.19 -0.90
C PHE A 68 -37.13 15.28 -1.02
N GLN A 69 -36.89 14.01 -1.36
CA GLN A 69 -37.84 12.93 -1.19
C GLN A 69 -37.89 12.55 0.31
N PHE A 70 -39.05 12.17 0.81
CA PHE A 70 -39.44 11.92 2.22
C PHE A 70 -38.54 10.97 3.04
N ASN A 71 -37.22 11.06 2.93
CA ASN A 71 -36.24 10.35 3.76
C ASN A 71 -35.32 11.36 4.44
N VAL A 72 -35.02 11.12 5.70
CA VAL A 72 -34.01 11.91 6.43
C VAL A 72 -32.64 11.60 5.83
N GLU A 73 -32.22 12.41 4.84
CA GLU A 73 -31.07 12.12 3.96
C GLU A 73 -29.79 11.77 4.73
N HIS A 74 -29.44 12.53 5.79
CA HIS A 74 -28.25 12.26 6.59
C HIS A 74 -28.29 10.89 7.29
N VAL A 75 -29.47 10.45 7.75
CA VAL A 75 -29.62 9.12 8.38
C VAL A 75 -29.57 8.01 7.33
N ALA A 76 -30.25 8.20 6.20
CA ALA A 76 -30.25 7.22 5.11
C ALA A 76 -28.85 6.99 4.56
N LEU A 77 -28.09 8.08 4.33
CA LEU A 77 -26.73 8.03 3.82
C LEU A 77 -25.76 7.44 4.87
N ALA A 78 -25.88 7.83 6.15
CA ALA A 78 -25.08 7.27 7.23
C ALA A 78 -25.24 5.75 7.38
N LYS A 79 -26.46 5.23 7.16
CA LYS A 79 -26.73 3.77 7.20
C LYS A 79 -26.21 3.02 5.98
N ARG A 80 -26.22 3.67 4.81
CA ARG A 80 -25.80 3.06 3.54
C ARG A 80 -24.29 3.09 3.32
N ALA A 81 -23.59 4.01 3.97
CA ALA A 81 -22.15 4.18 3.79
C ALA A 81 -21.36 2.93 4.20
N ASP A 82 -20.55 2.41 3.29
CA ASP A 82 -19.53 1.39 3.58
C ASP A 82 -18.24 2.02 4.14
N ILE A 83 -17.98 3.29 3.79
CA ILE A 83 -16.86 4.09 4.28
C ILE A 83 -17.21 5.58 4.24
N PHE A 84 -16.70 6.34 5.21
CA PHE A 84 -16.85 7.79 5.27
C PHE A 84 -15.47 8.44 5.39
N MET A 85 -15.10 9.30 4.44
CA MET A 85 -13.82 10.00 4.46
C MET A 85 -14.04 11.53 4.47
N VAL A 86 -13.53 12.21 5.49
CA VAL A 86 -13.49 13.69 5.53
C VAL A 86 -12.14 14.15 5.02
N ALA A 87 -12.13 14.68 3.82
CA ALA A 87 -10.95 15.18 3.14
C ALA A 87 -11.33 16.32 2.17
N PRO A 88 -10.67 17.48 2.23
CA PRO A 88 -9.82 17.92 3.33
C PRO A 88 -10.60 18.09 4.64
N ALA A 89 -9.99 17.80 5.79
CA ALA A 89 -10.56 18.09 7.10
C ALA A 89 -9.93 19.34 7.70
N SER A 90 -10.70 20.42 7.78
CA SER A 90 -10.26 21.68 8.41
C SER A 90 -10.24 21.56 9.92
N ALA A 91 -9.44 22.38 10.60
CA ALA A 91 -9.37 22.42 12.07
C ALA A 91 -10.76 22.63 12.70
N ASN A 92 -11.62 23.46 12.09
CA ASN A 92 -13.00 23.68 12.54
C ASN A 92 -13.80 22.38 12.57
N VAL A 93 -13.81 21.61 11.45
CA VAL A 93 -14.59 20.37 11.36
C VAL A 93 -13.99 19.27 12.25
N ILE A 94 -12.67 19.18 12.37
CA ILE A 94 -11.99 18.29 13.33
C ILE A 94 -12.45 18.61 14.76
N GLY A 95 -12.46 19.89 15.14
CA GLY A 95 -12.94 20.31 16.46
C GLY A 95 -14.41 19.97 16.71
N LYS A 96 -15.29 20.19 15.72
CA LYS A 96 -16.72 19.82 15.79
C LYS A 96 -16.88 18.32 15.98
N MET A 97 -16.28 17.50 15.12
CA MET A 97 -16.37 16.04 15.21
C MET A 97 -15.84 15.50 16.54
N ALA A 98 -14.70 16.01 17.03
CA ALA A 98 -14.08 15.59 18.30
C ALA A 98 -14.96 15.92 19.53
N ASN A 99 -15.83 16.91 19.43
CA ASN A 99 -16.70 17.34 20.53
C ASN A 99 -18.19 17.04 20.29
N GLY A 100 -18.53 16.25 19.25
CA GLY A 100 -19.91 15.82 18.97
C GLY A 100 -20.84 16.96 18.53
N ILE A 101 -20.29 18.05 17.96
CA ILE A 101 -21.08 19.16 17.44
C ILE A 101 -21.58 18.79 16.05
N ALA A 102 -22.91 18.74 15.88
CA ALA A 102 -23.61 18.31 14.68
C ALA A 102 -24.55 19.42 14.19
N ASP A 103 -23.97 20.54 13.74
CA ASP A 103 -24.68 21.77 13.37
C ASP A 103 -24.76 21.99 11.84
N ASP A 104 -24.23 21.06 11.05
CA ASP A 104 -24.28 21.06 9.60
C ASP A 104 -24.52 19.65 9.03
N MET A 105 -24.78 19.54 7.72
CA MET A 105 -25.07 18.26 7.06
C MET A 105 -23.96 17.25 7.21
N LEU A 106 -22.69 17.67 7.12
CA LEU A 106 -21.52 16.80 7.22
C LEU A 106 -21.37 16.23 8.64
N THR A 107 -21.37 17.10 9.63
CA THR A 107 -21.15 16.71 11.04
C THR A 107 -22.31 15.88 11.58
N THR A 108 -23.55 16.17 11.17
CA THR A 108 -24.72 15.36 11.49
C THR A 108 -24.64 13.96 10.88
N THR A 109 -24.26 13.86 9.60
CA THR A 109 -24.20 12.57 8.91
C THR A 109 -23.09 11.68 9.47
N ILE A 110 -21.89 12.23 9.70
CA ILE A 110 -20.76 11.42 10.18
C ILE A 110 -20.96 10.97 11.63
N LEU A 111 -21.64 11.74 12.47
CA LEU A 111 -21.99 11.36 13.83
C LEU A 111 -22.95 10.16 13.85
N ALA A 112 -23.85 10.05 12.87
CA ALA A 112 -24.77 8.94 12.72
C ALA A 112 -24.17 7.70 12.03
N ALA A 113 -23.03 7.83 11.35
CA ALA A 113 -22.41 6.77 10.57
C ALA A 113 -21.72 5.72 11.46
N LYS A 114 -21.90 4.42 11.11
CA LYS A 114 -21.26 3.29 11.81
C LYS A 114 -20.11 2.66 11.03
N CYS A 115 -19.96 3.01 9.76
CA CYS A 115 -18.87 2.52 8.90
C CYS A 115 -17.49 3.05 9.36
N PRO A 116 -16.38 2.51 8.84
CA PRO A 116 -15.04 3.08 9.02
C PRO A 116 -15.01 4.55 8.61
N LYS A 117 -14.40 5.38 9.45
CA LYS A 117 -14.31 6.84 9.27
C LYS A 117 -12.87 7.27 9.14
N TYR A 118 -12.55 7.96 8.06
CA TYR A 118 -11.23 8.50 7.77
C TYR A 118 -11.25 10.02 7.85
N VAL A 119 -10.19 10.59 8.41
CA VAL A 119 -10.01 12.05 8.52
C VAL A 119 -8.65 12.40 7.97
N SER A 120 -8.60 13.25 6.95
CA SER A 120 -7.37 13.77 6.34
C SER A 120 -7.22 15.25 6.67
N PRO A 121 -6.46 15.62 7.72
CA PRO A 121 -6.24 17.02 8.09
C PRO A 121 -5.61 17.83 6.96
N ALA A 122 -6.08 19.08 6.79
CA ALA A 122 -5.56 20.01 5.80
C ALA A 122 -5.68 21.45 6.30
N MET A 123 -4.54 22.02 6.72
CA MET A 123 -4.48 23.37 7.29
C MET A 123 -3.05 23.91 7.26
N ASN A 124 -2.86 25.18 7.62
CA ASN A 124 -1.54 25.76 7.86
C ASN A 124 -0.77 24.99 8.95
N THR A 125 0.56 24.95 8.87
CA THR A 125 1.44 24.23 9.80
C THR A 125 1.21 24.66 11.25
N ASN A 126 1.15 25.96 11.54
CA ASN A 126 0.94 26.44 12.90
C ASN A 126 -0.43 26.02 13.47
N MET A 127 -1.46 25.94 12.60
CA MET A 127 -2.76 25.41 13.02
C MET A 127 -2.69 23.91 13.28
N PHE A 128 -1.98 23.16 12.43
CA PHE A 128 -1.82 21.72 12.61
C PHE A 128 -1.03 21.38 13.88
N GLU A 129 0.06 22.12 14.14
CA GLU A 129 0.91 21.93 15.33
C GLU A 129 0.28 22.51 16.63
N ASN A 130 -0.83 23.25 16.53
CA ASN A 130 -1.50 23.79 17.70
C ASN A 130 -1.97 22.66 18.63
N PRO A 131 -1.60 22.72 19.94
CA PRO A 131 -1.94 21.67 20.89
C PRO A 131 -3.44 21.31 20.92
N ILE A 132 -4.33 22.30 20.81
CA ILE A 132 -5.78 22.08 20.79
C ILE A 132 -6.19 21.23 19.58
N VAL A 133 -5.59 21.48 18.42
CA VAL A 133 -5.86 20.73 17.19
C VAL A 133 -5.31 19.31 17.32
N GLN A 134 -4.09 19.16 17.85
CA GLN A 134 -3.47 17.85 18.07
C GLN A 134 -4.28 17.02 19.10
N ASP A 135 -4.78 17.63 20.17
CA ASP A 135 -5.66 16.97 21.13
C ASP A 135 -6.98 16.51 20.49
N ASN A 136 -7.59 17.34 19.63
CA ASN A 136 -8.79 16.96 18.89
C ASN A 136 -8.53 15.80 17.91
N ILE A 137 -7.40 15.80 17.19
CA ILE A 137 -7.00 14.73 16.29
C ILE A 137 -6.80 13.43 17.06
N LYS A 138 -6.06 13.48 18.18
CA LYS A 138 -5.86 12.33 19.07
C LYS A 138 -7.17 11.78 19.58
N LYS A 139 -8.05 12.65 20.06
CA LYS A 139 -9.39 12.29 20.57
C LYS A 139 -10.23 11.60 19.51
N LEU A 140 -10.19 12.04 18.25
CA LEU A 140 -10.84 11.33 17.15
C LEU A 140 -10.25 9.94 16.94
N GLY A 141 -8.92 9.79 16.99
CA GLY A 141 -8.25 8.49 16.93
C GLY A 141 -8.72 7.55 18.06
N ASP A 142 -8.79 8.05 19.30
CA ASP A 142 -9.27 7.29 20.46
C ASP A 142 -10.75 6.85 20.32
N TYR A 143 -11.55 7.60 19.53
CA TYR A 143 -12.94 7.26 19.19
C TYR A 143 -13.07 6.38 17.94
N GLY A 144 -11.97 5.85 17.41
CA GLY A 144 -11.96 4.91 16.30
C GLY A 144 -12.02 5.55 14.91
N PHE A 145 -11.72 6.85 14.78
CA PHE A 145 -11.47 7.46 13.49
C PHE A 145 -10.05 7.14 13.02
N HIS A 146 -9.90 6.81 11.77
CA HIS A 146 -8.59 6.62 11.14
C HIS A 146 -8.05 7.96 10.67
N ILE A 147 -7.00 8.43 11.33
CA ILE A 147 -6.33 9.68 10.94
C ILE A 147 -5.33 9.37 9.82
N ILE A 148 -5.43 10.10 8.72
CA ILE A 148 -4.45 10.05 7.63
C ILE A 148 -3.49 11.19 7.85
N ASP A 149 -2.25 10.88 8.19
CA ASP A 149 -1.23 11.88 8.47
C ASP A 149 -1.05 12.84 7.28
N PRO A 150 -1.01 14.15 7.53
CA PRO A 150 -0.74 15.10 6.47
C PRO A 150 0.67 14.96 5.94
N ALA A 151 0.84 15.20 4.66
CA ALA A 151 2.16 15.30 4.04
C ALA A 151 2.88 16.57 4.50
N SER A 152 4.21 16.51 4.48
CA SER A 152 5.07 17.69 4.66
C SER A 152 5.46 18.27 3.30
N GLY A 153 5.60 19.57 3.21
CA GLY A 153 6.03 20.25 2.00
C GLY A 153 5.59 21.70 1.93
N TYR A 154 5.70 22.28 0.74
CA TYR A 154 5.28 23.65 0.48
C TYR A 154 3.75 23.77 0.50
N LEU A 155 3.24 24.69 1.30
CA LEU A 155 1.82 24.98 1.49
C LEU A 155 1.38 26.17 0.65
N ALA A 156 0.08 26.28 0.37
CA ALA A 156 -0.49 27.38 -0.40
C ALA A 156 -0.31 28.78 0.25
N CYS A 157 -0.05 28.83 1.56
CA CYS A 157 0.26 30.08 2.28
C CYS A 157 1.73 30.52 2.16
N GLY A 158 2.58 29.75 1.46
CA GLY A 158 4.01 30.05 1.32
C GLY A 158 4.90 29.40 2.38
N ASP A 159 4.34 28.76 3.41
CA ASP A 159 5.08 28.05 4.44
C ASP A 159 5.50 26.65 3.99
N THR A 160 6.53 26.11 4.63
CA THR A 160 6.95 24.71 4.46
C THR A 160 6.80 23.98 5.79
N GLY A 161 6.08 22.85 5.80
CA GLY A 161 5.87 22.08 7.02
C GLY A 161 4.78 21.02 6.86
N ALA A 162 4.34 20.46 7.98
CA ALA A 162 3.21 19.53 8.06
C ALA A 162 1.87 20.26 7.90
N GLY A 163 0.83 19.56 7.44
CA GLY A 163 -0.52 20.11 7.28
C GLY A 163 -1.06 20.06 5.86
N LYS A 164 -0.26 19.59 4.90
CA LYS A 164 -0.67 19.38 3.51
C LYS A 164 -1.48 18.09 3.39
N MET A 165 -2.70 18.16 2.86
CA MET A 165 -3.47 16.96 2.53
C MET A 165 -2.66 16.07 1.57
N PRO A 166 -2.56 14.75 1.82
CA PRO A 166 -1.94 13.80 0.88
C PRO A 166 -2.57 13.87 -0.51
N GLU A 167 -1.86 13.33 -1.50
CA GLU A 167 -2.37 13.29 -2.87
C GLU A 167 -3.58 12.35 -2.98
N PRO A 168 -4.48 12.56 -3.96
CA PRO A 168 -5.71 11.77 -4.12
C PRO A 168 -5.46 10.26 -4.23
N GLU A 169 -4.34 9.85 -4.80
CA GLU A 169 -3.93 8.45 -4.94
C GLU A 169 -3.68 7.80 -3.58
N THR A 170 -3.13 8.56 -2.62
CA THR A 170 -2.95 8.08 -1.24
C THR A 170 -4.30 7.88 -0.56
N LEU A 171 -5.20 8.86 -0.66
CA LEU A 171 -6.57 8.76 -0.09
C LEU A 171 -7.35 7.60 -0.73
N PHE A 172 -7.24 7.45 -2.04
CA PHE A 172 -7.81 6.33 -2.78
C PHE A 172 -7.31 4.97 -2.26
N SER A 173 -6.02 4.86 -1.96
CA SER A 173 -5.42 3.62 -1.45
C SER A 173 -5.99 3.22 -0.08
N TYR A 174 -6.30 4.19 0.81
CA TYR A 174 -6.97 3.92 2.09
C TYR A 174 -8.39 3.37 1.88
N ILE A 175 -9.17 3.93 0.93
CA ILE A 175 -10.51 3.43 0.61
C ILE A 175 -10.43 2.02 0.00
N MET A 176 -9.51 1.82 -0.94
CA MET A 176 -9.29 0.51 -1.57
C MET A 176 -8.82 -0.53 -0.56
N LYS A 177 -7.99 -0.14 0.41
CA LYS A 177 -7.60 -1.03 1.51
C LYS A 177 -8.82 -1.65 2.19
N ASP A 178 -9.86 -0.86 2.47
CA ASP A 178 -10.99 -1.35 3.24
C ASP A 178 -12.07 -2.04 2.38
N LEU A 179 -12.28 -1.57 1.15
CA LEU A 179 -13.44 -1.98 0.34
C LEU A 179 -13.13 -2.93 -0.82
N ALA A 180 -11.86 -3.01 -1.28
CA ALA A 180 -11.56 -3.66 -2.56
C ALA A 180 -11.68 -5.18 -2.57
N CYS A 181 -11.56 -5.84 -1.43
CA CYS A 181 -11.60 -7.30 -1.33
C CYS A 181 -12.02 -7.77 0.07
N GLU A 182 -12.35 -9.06 0.16
CA GLU A 182 -12.64 -9.73 1.42
C GLU A 182 -11.47 -9.65 2.39
N LYS A 183 -11.75 -9.57 3.69
CA LYS A 183 -10.77 -9.43 4.77
C LYS A 183 -10.40 -10.79 5.38
N ASP A 184 -9.92 -11.70 4.56
CA ASP A 184 -9.58 -13.08 4.95
C ASP A 184 -8.18 -13.23 5.54
N MET A 185 -7.42 -12.13 5.66
CA MET A 185 -6.09 -12.11 6.30
C MET A 185 -6.03 -11.27 7.58
N VAL A 186 -7.17 -10.91 8.17
CA VAL A 186 -7.20 -10.16 9.44
C VAL A 186 -6.47 -10.96 10.53
N GLY A 187 -5.58 -10.28 11.26
CA GLY A 187 -4.76 -10.88 12.32
C GLY A 187 -3.53 -11.65 11.81
N LYS A 188 -3.33 -11.78 10.49
CA LYS A 188 -2.12 -12.38 9.91
C LYS A 188 -1.01 -11.34 9.78
N LYS A 189 0.21 -11.74 10.18
CA LYS A 189 1.44 -10.98 9.96
C LYS A 189 2.19 -11.53 8.76
N VAL A 190 2.47 -10.66 7.78
CA VAL A 190 3.08 -11.05 6.51
C VAL A 190 4.35 -10.24 6.29
N MET A 191 5.46 -10.92 6.08
CA MET A 191 6.70 -10.30 5.61
C MET A 191 6.87 -10.55 4.12
N VAL A 192 7.11 -9.47 3.37
CA VAL A 192 7.45 -9.54 1.94
C VAL A 192 8.82 -8.91 1.72
N THR A 193 9.72 -9.62 1.04
CA THR A 193 10.96 -8.98 0.55
C THR A 193 10.79 -8.57 -0.90
N ALA A 194 11.29 -7.39 -1.29
CA ALA A 194 11.10 -6.84 -2.63
C ALA A 194 12.33 -6.05 -3.13
N GLY A 195 12.35 -5.78 -4.42
CA GLY A 195 13.42 -5.00 -5.06
C GLY A 195 14.71 -5.79 -5.25
N PRO A 196 15.72 -5.16 -5.86
CA PRO A 196 17.07 -5.69 -5.95
C PRO A 196 17.86 -5.33 -4.70
N THR A 197 18.92 -6.07 -4.41
CA THR A 197 20.00 -5.61 -3.53
C THR A 197 21.15 -5.07 -4.36
N GLN A 198 22.00 -4.24 -3.73
CA GLN A 198 23.18 -3.64 -4.34
C GLN A 198 24.43 -4.06 -3.56
N GLU A 199 25.43 -4.58 -4.27
CA GLU A 199 26.73 -4.91 -3.70
C GLU A 199 27.78 -3.93 -4.19
N LYS A 200 28.32 -3.14 -3.26
CA LYS A 200 29.27 -2.07 -3.59
C LYS A 200 30.60 -2.64 -4.08
N ILE A 201 31.09 -2.10 -5.19
CA ILE A 201 32.47 -2.29 -5.67
C ILE A 201 33.33 -1.18 -5.07
N ASP A 202 32.84 0.06 -5.15
CA ASP A 202 33.43 1.27 -4.58
C ASP A 202 32.30 2.28 -4.27
N PRO A 203 32.55 3.48 -3.75
CA PRO A 203 31.54 4.47 -3.43
C PRO A 203 30.66 4.93 -4.61
N VAL A 204 31.05 4.60 -5.85
CA VAL A 204 30.40 5.07 -7.08
C VAL A 204 29.71 3.94 -7.83
N ARG A 205 30.23 2.70 -7.73
CA ARG A 205 29.78 1.54 -8.54
C ARG A 205 29.34 0.39 -7.67
N TYR A 206 28.31 -0.30 -8.13
CA TYR A 206 27.77 -1.48 -7.48
C TYR A 206 27.29 -2.51 -8.50
N ILE A 207 27.14 -3.75 -8.05
CA ILE A 207 26.49 -4.84 -8.79
C ILE A 207 25.06 -4.95 -8.26
N THR A 208 24.10 -5.12 -9.16
CA THR A 208 22.69 -5.27 -8.81
C THR A 208 21.96 -6.14 -9.84
N ASN A 209 20.75 -6.57 -9.50
CA ASN A 209 19.83 -7.26 -10.38
C ASN A 209 18.88 -6.29 -11.08
N HIS A 210 18.31 -6.68 -12.22
CA HIS A 210 17.35 -5.89 -12.99
C HIS A 210 15.97 -5.75 -12.36
N SER A 211 15.78 -6.22 -11.11
CA SER A 211 14.49 -6.17 -10.43
C SER A 211 14.03 -4.73 -10.18
N THR A 212 12.78 -4.46 -10.47
CA THR A 212 12.12 -3.15 -10.17
C THR A 212 11.29 -3.17 -8.89
N GLY A 213 11.19 -4.32 -8.21
CA GLY A 213 10.38 -4.48 -7.02
C GLY A 213 8.87 -4.64 -7.25
N LYS A 214 8.35 -4.37 -8.46
CA LYS A 214 6.91 -4.34 -8.76
C LYS A 214 6.15 -5.57 -8.26
N MET A 215 6.70 -6.79 -8.38
CA MET A 215 6.00 -8.01 -7.95
C MET A 215 5.85 -8.10 -6.44
N GLY A 216 6.93 -7.86 -5.68
CA GLY A 216 6.88 -7.86 -4.21
C GLY A 216 5.96 -6.77 -3.67
N TYR A 217 5.96 -5.59 -4.29
CA TYR A 217 5.04 -4.50 -3.93
C TYR A 217 3.58 -4.85 -4.22
N ALA A 218 3.27 -5.49 -5.35
CA ALA A 218 1.92 -5.95 -5.66
C ALA A 218 1.44 -7.01 -4.65
N ILE A 219 2.32 -7.91 -4.20
CA ILE A 219 2.02 -8.90 -3.16
C ILE A 219 1.75 -8.21 -1.82
N ALA A 220 2.62 -7.28 -1.41
CA ALA A 220 2.46 -6.52 -0.17
C ALA A 220 1.13 -5.74 -0.17
N GLU A 221 0.79 -5.10 -1.28
CA GLU A 221 -0.48 -4.40 -1.46
C GLU A 221 -1.69 -5.35 -1.39
N ASN A 222 -1.61 -6.52 -2.02
CA ASN A 222 -2.69 -7.51 -1.96
C ASN A 222 -2.92 -8.02 -0.54
N CYS A 223 -1.85 -8.38 0.19
CA CYS A 223 -1.93 -8.81 1.59
C CYS A 223 -2.55 -7.70 2.48
N MET A 224 -2.11 -6.45 2.31
CA MET A 224 -2.64 -5.30 3.02
C MET A 224 -4.14 -5.10 2.75
N ARG A 225 -4.56 -5.16 1.47
CA ARG A 225 -5.98 -5.03 1.09
C ARG A 225 -6.84 -6.14 1.67
N ARG A 226 -6.30 -7.34 1.87
CA ARG A 226 -6.97 -8.49 2.50
C ARG A 226 -6.93 -8.42 4.04
N GLY A 227 -6.37 -7.39 4.63
CA GLY A 227 -6.40 -7.11 6.07
C GLY A 227 -5.19 -7.60 6.86
N ALA A 228 -4.12 -8.05 6.21
CA ALA A 228 -2.88 -8.44 6.89
C ALA A 228 -2.10 -7.24 7.41
N GLU A 229 -1.35 -7.45 8.49
CA GLU A 229 -0.27 -6.58 8.93
C GLU A 229 0.98 -6.91 8.10
N VAL A 230 1.40 -5.97 7.23
CA VAL A 230 2.47 -6.23 6.26
C VAL A 230 3.74 -5.48 6.61
N THR A 231 4.85 -6.21 6.72
CA THR A 231 6.22 -5.67 6.75
C THR A 231 6.87 -5.89 5.39
N LEU A 232 7.26 -4.80 4.73
CA LEU A 232 7.90 -4.82 3.42
C LEU A 232 9.39 -4.50 3.55
N ILE A 233 10.26 -5.51 3.46
CA ILE A 233 11.72 -5.33 3.42
C ILE A 233 12.10 -5.10 1.97
N THR A 234 12.61 -3.91 1.64
CA THR A 234 12.81 -3.52 0.25
C THR A 234 14.19 -2.96 -0.03
N GLY A 235 14.82 -3.49 -1.07
CA GLY A 235 15.99 -2.89 -1.68
C GLY A 235 15.65 -1.60 -2.44
N PRO A 236 16.65 -0.90 -3.01
CA PRO A 236 16.45 0.37 -3.70
C PRO A 236 15.56 0.22 -4.93
N VAL A 237 14.43 0.93 -4.92
CA VAL A 237 13.44 0.96 -6.02
C VAL A 237 12.87 2.37 -6.20
N ALA A 238 12.34 2.65 -7.38
CA ALA A 238 11.71 3.95 -7.68
C ALA A 238 10.20 3.99 -7.37
N ILE A 239 9.61 2.86 -6.97
CA ILE A 239 8.17 2.78 -6.68
C ILE A 239 7.89 3.10 -5.21
N THR A 240 6.77 3.78 -4.96
CA THR A 240 6.35 4.14 -3.61
C THR A 240 5.63 2.98 -2.93
N PRO A 241 5.93 2.66 -1.67
CA PRO A 241 5.19 1.65 -0.91
C PRO A 241 3.71 2.00 -0.76
N PRO A 242 2.81 1.00 -0.68
CA PRO A 242 1.42 1.26 -0.31
C PRO A 242 1.34 2.00 1.04
N PRO A 243 0.44 2.99 1.20
CA PRO A 243 0.47 3.95 2.33
C PRO A 243 0.42 3.34 3.73
N VAL A 244 -0.13 2.13 3.85
CA VAL A 244 -0.32 1.45 5.16
C VAL A 244 0.69 0.33 5.38
N VAL A 245 1.53 0.05 4.39
CA VAL A 245 2.58 -0.95 4.49
C VAL A 245 3.81 -0.32 5.13
N LYS A 246 4.36 -0.96 6.15
CA LYS A 246 5.58 -0.51 6.83
C LYS A 246 6.81 -0.90 6.02
N PRO A 247 7.49 0.03 5.34
CA PRO A 247 8.71 -0.28 4.62
C PRO A 247 9.90 -0.37 5.59
N VAL A 248 10.75 -1.36 5.37
CA VAL A 248 12.07 -1.51 5.98
C VAL A 248 13.09 -1.43 4.84
N PRO A 249 13.68 -0.25 4.59
CA PRO A 249 14.64 -0.08 3.50
C PRO A 249 15.96 -0.77 3.84
N VAL A 250 16.55 -1.42 2.84
CA VAL A 250 17.83 -2.11 2.92
C VAL A 250 18.62 -1.85 1.61
N ASP A 251 19.93 -1.90 1.67
CA ASP A 251 20.76 -1.70 0.47
C ASP A 251 21.39 -3.01 0.00
N SER A 252 22.09 -3.71 0.87
CA SER A 252 22.87 -4.90 0.53
C SER A 252 22.13 -6.20 0.86
N PRO A 253 22.59 -7.36 0.31
CA PRO A 253 22.16 -8.68 0.77
C PRO A 253 22.33 -8.90 2.26
N ALA A 254 23.41 -8.39 2.86
CA ALA A 254 23.67 -8.52 4.28
C ALA A 254 22.63 -7.75 5.12
N ASP A 255 22.29 -6.51 4.71
CA ASP A 255 21.24 -5.72 5.37
C ASP A 255 19.89 -6.41 5.27
N MET A 256 19.55 -6.96 4.08
CA MET A 256 18.33 -7.72 3.89
C MET A 256 18.28 -8.98 4.76
N ALA A 257 19.40 -9.70 4.85
CA ALA A 257 19.49 -10.89 5.72
C ALA A 257 19.27 -10.52 7.20
N ALA A 258 19.89 -9.43 7.66
CA ALA A 258 19.72 -8.94 9.03
C ALA A 258 18.27 -8.56 9.32
N ALA A 259 17.64 -7.75 8.46
CA ALA A 259 16.25 -7.32 8.62
C ALA A 259 15.27 -8.51 8.57
N VAL A 260 15.51 -9.49 7.70
CA VAL A 260 14.72 -10.73 7.64
C VAL A 260 14.85 -11.54 8.93
N LYS A 261 16.06 -11.74 9.45
CA LYS A 261 16.31 -12.48 10.69
C LYS A 261 15.63 -11.85 11.90
N GLU A 262 15.66 -10.53 11.99
CA GLU A 262 15.03 -9.77 13.08
C GLU A 262 13.50 -9.92 13.07
N THR A 263 12.88 -9.98 11.88
CA THR A 263 11.43 -9.93 11.74
C THR A 263 10.75 -11.28 11.53
N ALA A 264 11.47 -12.27 10.96
CA ALA A 264 10.90 -13.53 10.50
C ALA A 264 10.16 -14.32 11.58
N GLU A 265 10.66 -14.29 12.81
CA GLU A 265 10.13 -15.08 13.92
C GLU A 265 8.68 -14.74 14.28
N GLN A 266 8.26 -13.50 14.02
CA GLN A 266 6.94 -12.97 14.36
C GLN A 266 5.92 -13.08 13.21
N GLN A 267 6.33 -13.62 12.06
CA GLN A 267 5.49 -13.66 10.87
C GLN A 267 4.74 -14.98 10.74
N ASP A 268 3.49 -14.92 10.29
CA ASP A 268 2.71 -16.10 9.89
C ASP A 268 3.08 -16.53 8.47
N ILE A 269 3.33 -15.56 7.59
CA ILE A 269 3.63 -15.79 6.17
C ILE A 269 4.88 -15.00 5.79
N ILE A 270 5.81 -15.67 5.13
CA ILE A 270 7.03 -15.06 4.61
C ILE A 270 7.08 -15.26 3.10
N ILE A 271 7.15 -14.17 2.33
CA ILE A 271 7.21 -14.20 0.87
C ILE A 271 8.51 -13.53 0.40
N LYS A 272 9.48 -14.34 -0.02
CA LYS A 272 10.78 -13.88 -0.49
C LYS A 272 10.74 -13.62 -1.98
N ALA A 273 10.36 -12.38 -2.38
CA ALA A 273 10.27 -11.96 -3.79
C ALA A 273 11.42 -11.03 -4.23
N ALA A 274 12.30 -10.63 -3.32
CA ALA A 274 13.47 -9.82 -3.64
C ALA A 274 14.47 -10.56 -4.53
N ALA A 275 15.11 -9.83 -5.44
CA ALA A 275 16.24 -10.30 -6.24
C ALA A 275 17.56 -10.00 -5.50
N VAL A 276 17.93 -10.89 -4.62
CA VAL A 276 19.15 -10.79 -3.80
C VAL A 276 20.34 -11.25 -4.63
N ALA A 277 21.47 -10.53 -4.55
CA ALA A 277 22.69 -10.95 -5.20
C ALA A 277 23.29 -12.19 -4.50
N ASP A 278 23.62 -13.22 -5.26
CA ASP A 278 24.22 -14.46 -4.75
C ASP A 278 25.73 -14.32 -4.52
N TYR A 279 26.35 -13.27 -5.07
CA TYR A 279 27.76 -12.97 -4.99
C TYR A 279 27.98 -11.49 -4.69
N ARG A 280 29.05 -11.21 -3.92
CA ARG A 280 29.53 -9.85 -3.64
C ARG A 280 31.03 -9.75 -3.93
N PRO A 281 31.58 -8.54 -4.19
CA PRO A 281 33.03 -8.32 -4.20
C PRO A 281 33.63 -8.76 -2.88
N ASP A 282 34.73 -9.53 -2.92
CA ASP A 282 35.44 -10.02 -1.73
C ASP A 282 36.13 -8.86 -0.97
N HIS A 283 36.56 -7.80 -1.69
CA HIS A 283 37.21 -6.62 -1.15
C HIS A 283 36.60 -5.34 -1.72
N PRO A 284 35.47 -4.86 -1.20
CA PRO A 284 34.95 -3.54 -1.54
C PRO A 284 35.93 -2.47 -1.05
N VAL A 285 36.14 -1.42 -1.81
CA VAL A 285 37.09 -0.35 -1.48
C VAL A 285 36.37 0.95 -1.14
N ASP A 286 36.89 1.70 -0.18
CA ASP A 286 36.30 2.97 0.29
C ASP A 286 36.58 4.16 -0.63
N GLU A 287 37.51 3.99 -1.60
CA GLU A 287 37.83 5.02 -2.57
C GLU A 287 37.48 4.57 -4.00
N LYS A 288 37.07 5.52 -4.84
CA LYS A 288 36.78 5.24 -6.25
C LYS A 288 37.99 4.62 -6.95
N VAL A 289 37.83 3.40 -7.47
CA VAL A 289 38.88 2.73 -8.26
C VAL A 289 39.18 3.54 -9.52
N LYS A 290 40.42 4.05 -9.61
CA LYS A 290 40.88 4.81 -10.78
C LYS A 290 41.07 3.87 -11.98
N LYS A 291 40.76 4.38 -13.18
CA LYS A 291 41.01 3.66 -14.43
C LYS A 291 42.50 3.41 -14.57
N LYS A 292 42.88 2.16 -14.82
CA LYS A 292 44.23 1.72 -15.16
C LYS A 292 44.22 1.18 -16.59
N ASP A 293 45.40 1.15 -17.23
CA ASP A 293 45.52 0.50 -18.53
C ASP A 293 45.35 -1.02 -18.38
N GLY A 294 44.64 -1.64 -19.28
CA GLY A 294 44.35 -3.07 -19.29
C GLY A 294 43.01 -3.49 -18.70
N ASN A 295 42.81 -4.78 -18.57
CA ASN A 295 41.61 -5.37 -18.00
C ASN A 295 41.58 -5.32 -16.48
N ALA A 296 40.43 -5.15 -15.88
CA ALA A 296 40.20 -5.27 -14.44
C ALA A 296 39.54 -6.59 -14.12
N THR A 297 39.99 -7.31 -13.10
CA THR A 297 39.34 -8.52 -12.57
C THR A 297 38.69 -8.18 -11.25
N LEU A 298 37.45 -8.61 -11.08
CA LEU A 298 36.72 -8.51 -9.84
C LEU A 298 36.54 -9.91 -9.24
N MET A 299 37.15 -10.12 -8.08
CA MET A 299 36.97 -11.36 -7.31
C MET A 299 35.66 -11.28 -6.56
N MET A 300 34.94 -12.39 -6.52
CA MET A 300 33.60 -12.46 -5.94
C MET A 300 33.52 -13.60 -4.93
N GLU A 301 32.87 -13.37 -3.78
CA GLU A 301 32.52 -14.39 -2.79
C GLU A 301 31.00 -14.55 -2.68
N ARG A 302 30.56 -15.70 -2.16
CA ARG A 302 29.14 -15.99 -2.00
C ARG A 302 28.53 -15.18 -0.85
N THR A 303 27.30 -14.69 -1.09
CA THR A 303 26.47 -14.10 -0.05
C THR A 303 25.71 -15.17 0.74
N GLU A 304 25.09 -14.78 1.85
CA GLU A 304 24.23 -15.66 2.64
C GLU A 304 22.93 -15.99 1.90
N ASP A 305 22.54 -17.24 1.91
CA ASP A 305 21.29 -17.71 1.34
C ASP A 305 20.11 -17.53 2.31
N ILE A 306 19.43 -16.40 2.20
CA ILE A 306 18.31 -16.03 3.08
C ILE A 306 17.18 -17.07 3.04
N LEU A 307 16.87 -17.65 1.87
CA LEU A 307 15.80 -18.65 1.78
C LEU A 307 16.16 -19.95 2.50
N SER A 308 17.43 -20.38 2.41
CA SER A 308 17.94 -21.51 3.19
C SER A 308 17.87 -21.26 4.68
N TYR A 309 18.25 -20.06 5.13
CA TYR A 309 18.16 -19.67 6.53
C TYR A 309 16.71 -19.74 7.03
N LEU A 310 15.77 -19.13 6.30
CA LEU A 310 14.35 -19.15 6.65
C LEU A 310 13.79 -20.57 6.73
N GLY A 311 14.10 -21.43 5.77
CA GLY A 311 13.62 -22.81 5.78
C GLY A 311 14.19 -23.65 6.94
N ALA A 312 15.44 -23.38 7.36
CA ALA A 312 16.07 -24.04 8.51
C ALA A 312 15.48 -23.59 9.86
N HIS A 313 14.95 -22.36 9.93
CA HIS A 313 14.41 -21.75 11.15
C HIS A 313 12.89 -21.57 11.12
N LYS A 314 12.21 -22.18 10.13
CA LYS A 314 10.76 -22.09 9.95
C LYS A 314 10.02 -22.67 11.17
N LYS A 315 9.10 -21.87 11.74
CA LYS A 315 8.25 -22.31 12.86
C LYS A 315 7.07 -23.17 12.39
N PRO A 316 6.54 -24.04 13.27
CA PRO A 316 5.27 -24.72 12.99
C PRO A 316 4.14 -23.71 12.71
N GLY A 317 3.38 -23.94 11.63
CA GLY A 317 2.31 -23.04 11.19
C GLY A 317 2.75 -21.84 10.38
N GLN A 318 4.05 -21.59 10.24
CA GLN A 318 4.59 -20.53 9.40
C GLN A 318 4.68 -20.98 7.94
N PHE A 319 4.18 -20.15 7.00
CA PHE A 319 4.24 -20.44 5.57
C PHE A 319 5.40 -19.70 4.90
N LEU A 320 6.27 -20.42 4.20
CA LEU A 320 7.43 -19.88 3.49
C LEU A 320 7.24 -20.01 1.98
N CYS A 321 7.15 -18.88 1.29
CA CYS A 321 7.10 -18.79 -0.17
C CYS A 321 8.36 -18.15 -0.73
N GLY A 322 9.03 -18.83 -1.66
CA GLY A 322 10.20 -18.30 -2.38
C GLY A 322 9.89 -18.04 -3.83
N PHE A 323 10.73 -17.24 -4.48
CA PHE A 323 10.71 -17.03 -5.92
C PHE A 323 11.90 -17.74 -6.58
N SER A 324 11.65 -18.26 -7.77
CA SER A 324 12.65 -18.85 -8.63
C SER A 324 12.61 -18.18 -10.00
N MET A 325 13.76 -18.02 -10.60
CA MET A 325 13.93 -17.49 -11.93
C MET A 325 14.90 -18.40 -12.68
N GLU A 326 14.37 -19.23 -13.56
CA GLU A 326 15.11 -20.25 -14.27
C GLU A 326 14.92 -20.05 -15.77
N THR A 327 15.98 -20.23 -16.52
CA THR A 327 15.96 -20.17 -17.98
C THR A 327 15.82 -21.54 -18.64
N GLU A 328 16.19 -22.61 -17.93
CA GLU A 328 16.15 -24.00 -18.38
C GLU A 328 15.69 -24.92 -17.24
N HIS A 329 14.99 -25.99 -17.57
CA HIS A 329 14.49 -27.01 -16.61
C HIS A 329 13.74 -26.40 -15.42
N MET A 330 12.94 -25.35 -15.67
CA MET A 330 12.30 -24.49 -14.64
C MET A 330 11.56 -25.31 -13.59
N LEU A 331 10.75 -26.30 -13.97
CA LEU A 331 9.95 -27.08 -13.05
C LEU A 331 10.82 -28.00 -12.16
N GLU A 332 11.81 -28.68 -12.75
CA GLU A 332 12.71 -29.57 -12.05
C GLU A 332 13.57 -28.82 -11.04
N ASN A 333 14.22 -27.72 -11.48
CA ASN A 333 15.04 -26.87 -10.63
C ASN A 333 14.24 -26.23 -9.51
N SER A 334 13.00 -25.78 -9.78
CA SER A 334 12.14 -25.16 -8.77
C SER A 334 11.62 -26.17 -7.76
N ARG A 335 11.32 -27.42 -8.15
CA ARG A 335 10.98 -28.50 -7.22
C ARG A 335 12.16 -28.89 -6.34
N ALA A 336 13.35 -29.01 -6.91
CA ALA A 336 14.58 -29.25 -6.16
C ALA A 336 14.84 -28.12 -5.14
N LYS A 337 14.61 -26.87 -5.54
CA LYS A 337 14.70 -25.67 -4.67
C LYS A 337 13.68 -25.72 -3.54
N LEU A 338 12.42 -26.08 -3.82
CA LEU A 338 11.36 -26.24 -2.81
C LEU A 338 11.81 -27.17 -1.69
N ALA A 339 12.24 -28.38 -2.04
CA ALA A 339 12.68 -29.39 -1.08
C ALA A 339 13.95 -28.98 -0.34
N LYS A 340 14.98 -28.52 -1.08
CA LYS A 340 16.27 -28.11 -0.50
C LYS A 340 16.16 -26.96 0.48
N LYS A 341 15.22 -26.02 0.25
CA LYS A 341 15.02 -24.81 1.05
C LYS A 341 13.92 -24.96 2.10
N ASN A 342 13.31 -26.14 2.24
CA ASN A 342 12.18 -26.39 3.14
C ASN A 342 11.08 -25.30 3.01
N ALA A 343 10.84 -24.86 1.77
CA ALA A 343 9.79 -23.90 1.44
C ALA A 343 8.46 -24.63 1.21
N ASP A 344 7.33 -23.95 1.46
CA ASP A 344 5.99 -24.53 1.23
C ASP A 344 5.52 -24.24 -0.20
N MET A 345 6.00 -23.16 -0.80
CA MET A 345 5.70 -22.82 -2.18
C MET A 345 6.89 -22.12 -2.87
N ILE A 346 7.09 -22.43 -4.14
CA ILE A 346 7.98 -21.69 -5.04
C ILE A 346 7.14 -21.07 -6.17
N VAL A 347 7.31 -19.78 -6.39
CA VAL A 347 6.77 -19.06 -7.54
C VAL A 347 7.87 -18.99 -8.60
N ALA A 348 7.73 -19.78 -9.65
CA ALA A 348 8.70 -19.81 -10.75
C ALA A 348 8.31 -18.84 -11.86
N ASN A 349 9.18 -17.87 -12.13
CA ASN A 349 9.03 -16.91 -13.23
C ASN A 349 9.52 -17.51 -14.54
N ASN A 350 8.71 -17.40 -15.61
CA ASN A 350 9.09 -17.79 -16.96
C ASN A 350 9.58 -16.57 -17.75
N LEU A 351 10.90 -16.43 -17.87
CA LEU A 351 11.53 -15.32 -18.63
C LEU A 351 11.46 -15.43 -20.14
N LYS A 352 11.09 -16.61 -20.68
CA LYS A 352 11.04 -16.85 -22.13
C LYS A 352 9.78 -16.30 -22.79
N VAL A 353 8.78 -15.90 -22.00
CA VAL A 353 7.50 -15.38 -22.50
C VAL A 353 7.60 -13.88 -22.70
N ALA A 354 7.29 -13.40 -23.89
CA ALA A 354 7.22 -11.97 -24.18
C ALA A 354 6.14 -11.29 -23.28
N GLY A 355 6.50 -10.19 -22.64
CA GLY A 355 5.61 -9.51 -21.67
C GLY A 355 5.72 -10.02 -20.22
N ALA A 356 6.51 -11.06 -19.96
CA ALA A 356 6.84 -11.51 -18.61
C ALA A 356 8.25 -11.04 -18.20
N GLY A 357 8.45 -10.78 -16.92
CA GLY A 357 9.76 -10.47 -16.35
C GLY A 357 9.90 -9.18 -15.58
N PHE A 358 11.13 -8.70 -15.45
CA PHE A 358 11.45 -7.45 -14.76
C PHE A 358 10.91 -6.23 -15.53
N GLY A 359 10.47 -5.20 -14.86
CA GLY A 359 10.09 -3.93 -15.47
C GLY A 359 8.70 -3.88 -16.12
N THR A 360 8.14 -4.99 -16.63
CA THR A 360 6.79 -5.06 -17.20
C THR A 360 5.71 -5.00 -16.11
N ASP A 361 4.47 -4.67 -16.48
CA ASP A 361 3.32 -4.67 -15.54
C ASP A 361 2.58 -6.00 -15.53
N THR A 362 2.94 -6.92 -16.44
CA THR A 362 2.43 -8.29 -16.55
C THR A 362 3.48 -9.31 -16.11
N ASN A 363 3.03 -10.53 -15.80
CA ASN A 363 3.91 -11.66 -15.52
C ASN A 363 3.25 -12.99 -15.93
N VAL A 364 4.10 -14.02 -16.10
CA VAL A 364 3.71 -15.43 -16.26
C VAL A 364 4.49 -16.21 -15.21
N VAL A 365 3.78 -16.89 -14.33
CA VAL A 365 4.39 -17.65 -13.25
C VAL A 365 3.76 -19.03 -13.11
N THR A 366 4.53 -19.96 -12.58
CA THR A 366 4.04 -21.26 -12.13
C THR A 366 4.13 -21.34 -10.62
N LEU A 367 3.02 -21.64 -9.96
CA LEU A 367 2.95 -21.89 -8.52
C LEU A 367 3.27 -23.37 -8.27
N ILE A 368 4.31 -23.65 -7.50
CA ILE A 368 4.81 -24.99 -7.25
C ILE A 368 4.78 -25.24 -5.75
N THR A 369 4.02 -26.25 -5.33
CA THR A 369 3.99 -26.79 -3.95
C THR A 369 4.46 -28.24 -3.96
N ALA A 370 4.52 -28.88 -2.80
CA ALA A 370 4.91 -30.29 -2.72
C ALA A 370 3.99 -31.19 -3.56
N ASP A 371 2.68 -30.89 -3.54
CA ASP A 371 1.64 -31.77 -4.09
C ASP A 371 1.07 -31.26 -5.42
N ASP A 372 1.31 -29.99 -5.78
CA ASP A 372 0.64 -29.36 -6.93
C ASP A 372 1.58 -28.45 -7.73
N CYS A 373 1.23 -28.25 -9.01
CA CYS A 373 1.93 -27.37 -9.92
C CYS A 373 0.90 -26.70 -10.81
N ARG A 374 0.70 -25.39 -10.62
CA ARG A 374 -0.29 -24.61 -11.36
C ARG A 374 0.39 -23.51 -12.16
N GLU A 375 0.29 -23.58 -13.46
CA GLU A 375 0.70 -22.51 -14.38
C GLU A 375 -0.39 -21.44 -14.47
N LEU A 376 0.00 -20.18 -14.35
CA LEU A 376 -0.88 -19.04 -14.55
C LEU A 376 -0.63 -18.47 -15.95
N GLU A 377 -1.71 -18.10 -16.63
CA GLU A 377 -1.65 -17.36 -17.88
C GLU A 377 -1.03 -15.98 -17.68
N ILE A 378 -0.68 -15.31 -18.78
CA ILE A 378 -0.20 -13.92 -18.70
C ILE A 378 -1.28 -13.02 -18.10
N MET A 379 -0.98 -12.36 -17.00
CA MET A 379 -1.89 -11.46 -16.32
C MET A 379 -1.13 -10.31 -15.65
N SER A 380 -1.85 -9.31 -15.13
CA SER A 380 -1.23 -8.21 -14.39
C SER A 380 -0.52 -8.71 -13.14
N LYS A 381 0.54 -8.02 -12.70
CA LYS A 381 1.23 -8.34 -11.44
C LYS A 381 0.30 -8.27 -10.23
N ALA A 382 -0.74 -7.46 -10.27
CA ALA A 382 -1.76 -7.41 -9.23
C ALA A 382 -2.61 -8.71 -9.19
N ASP A 383 -2.98 -9.25 -10.35
CA ASP A 383 -3.73 -10.51 -10.45
C ASP A 383 -2.84 -11.71 -10.07
N VAL A 384 -1.57 -11.70 -10.51
CA VAL A 384 -0.57 -12.70 -10.08
C VAL A 384 -0.42 -12.69 -8.55
N ALA A 385 -0.30 -11.50 -7.94
CA ALA A 385 -0.22 -11.37 -6.48
C ALA A 385 -1.45 -11.94 -5.79
N SER A 386 -2.64 -11.66 -6.32
CA SER A 386 -3.90 -12.21 -5.80
C SER A 386 -3.94 -13.74 -5.90
N ALA A 387 -3.49 -14.32 -7.01
CA ALA A 387 -3.42 -15.76 -7.18
C ALA A 387 -2.43 -16.42 -6.21
N ILE A 388 -1.23 -15.82 -6.04
CA ILE A 388 -0.21 -16.28 -5.09
C ILE A 388 -0.77 -16.30 -3.67
N VAL A 389 -1.32 -15.16 -3.20
CA VAL A 389 -1.83 -15.02 -1.83
C VAL A 389 -3.01 -15.96 -1.58
N SER A 390 -3.90 -16.13 -2.57
CA SER A 390 -5.03 -17.06 -2.47
C SER A 390 -4.56 -18.53 -2.38
N GLU A 391 -3.52 -18.91 -3.13
CA GLU A 391 -2.96 -20.27 -3.02
C GLU A 391 -2.27 -20.49 -1.67
N ILE A 392 -1.56 -19.48 -1.14
CA ILE A 392 -0.98 -19.54 0.21
C ILE A 392 -2.06 -19.82 1.25
N LEU A 393 -3.14 -19.04 1.26
CA LEU A 393 -4.23 -19.21 2.22
C LEU A 393 -4.91 -20.57 2.11
N LYS A 394 -5.15 -21.05 0.88
CA LYS A 394 -5.71 -22.38 0.63
C LYS A 394 -4.85 -23.49 1.22
N LYS A 395 -3.52 -23.34 1.23
CA LYS A 395 -2.59 -24.34 1.77
C LYS A 395 -2.40 -24.23 3.29
N MET A 396 -2.78 -23.10 3.89
CA MET A 396 -2.73 -22.89 5.34
C MET A 396 -4.00 -23.34 6.07
N CYS A 397 -5.11 -23.54 5.36
CA CYS A 397 -6.35 -24.14 5.88
C CYS A 397 -6.28 -25.66 5.86
#